data_d2b8eac589d7f80d639c1f9b64bd85e4
#
_entry.id   d2b8eac589d7f80d639c1f9b64bd85e4
#
_cell.length_a   1.000
_cell.length_b   1.000
_cell.length_c   1.000
_cell.angle_alpha   90.00
_cell.angle_beta   90.00
_cell.angle_gamma   90.00
#
_symmetry.space_group_name_H-M   'P 1'
#
loop_
_entity.id
_entity.type
_entity.pdbx_description
1 polymer ?
#
loop_
_entity_poly.entity_id
_entity_poly.type
_entity_poly.pdbx_seq_one_letter_code
_entity_poly.pdbx_strand_id
1 'polypeptide(L)'
;MKKSAKSMVDDAMSVITTYSVEEAQELHGRDDVQFVDIRDVRELEREGIIPGAFHAPRGMLEFWVDPDSPYHKPLFGQDKRFVLFCAAGWRSALATRTLQDMGLDKVAHIEGGYSAWKEKGAPTADKPRKA
;
A
#
# COMPACT_ATOMS: atom_id res chain seq x y z
N MET A 1 9.63 2.10 -25.74
CA MET A 1 9.62 0.96 -24.80
C MET A 1 8.75 -0.16 -25.34
N LYS A 2 9.17 -1.37 -25.13
CA LYS A 2 8.41 -2.55 -25.54
C LYS A 2 7.10 -2.67 -24.74
N LYS A 3 7.12 -2.27 -23.49
CA LYS A 3 5.96 -2.21 -22.62
C LYS A 3 6.08 -0.97 -21.73
N SER A 4 5.06 -0.11 -21.80
CA SER A 4 5.08 1.14 -21.03
C SER A 4 4.69 0.92 -19.56
N ALA A 5 5.09 1.85 -18.69
CA ALA A 5 4.64 1.84 -17.30
C ALA A 5 3.13 1.88 -17.21
N LYS A 6 2.47 2.72 -18.03
CA LYS A 6 1.01 2.80 -18.05
C LYS A 6 0.37 1.46 -18.42
N SER A 7 0.93 0.77 -19.43
CA SER A 7 0.43 -0.56 -19.82
C SER A 7 0.56 -1.57 -18.68
N MET A 8 1.68 -1.54 -17.95
CA MET A 8 1.88 -2.41 -16.78
C MET A 8 0.86 -2.10 -15.68
N VAL A 9 0.58 -0.83 -15.44
CA VAL A 9 -0.44 -0.41 -14.46
C VAL A 9 -1.83 -0.89 -14.89
N ASP A 10 -2.18 -0.69 -16.17
CA ASP A 10 -3.48 -1.13 -16.69
C ASP A 10 -3.65 -2.65 -16.56
N ASP A 11 -2.61 -3.41 -16.87
CA ASP A 11 -2.62 -4.87 -16.69
C ASP A 11 -2.81 -5.25 -15.22
N ALA A 12 -2.10 -4.59 -14.32
CA ALA A 12 -2.24 -4.84 -12.88
C ALA A 12 -3.68 -4.54 -12.42
N MET A 13 -4.21 -3.38 -12.80
CA MET A 13 -5.56 -2.97 -12.41
C MET A 13 -6.63 -3.96 -12.84
N SER A 14 -6.42 -4.67 -13.95
CA SER A 14 -7.38 -5.65 -14.45
C SER A 14 -7.51 -6.91 -13.60
N VAL A 15 -6.53 -7.20 -12.73
CA VAL A 15 -6.48 -8.45 -11.95
C VAL A 15 -6.39 -8.26 -10.44
N ILE A 16 -6.25 -7.02 -9.95
CA ILE A 16 -6.13 -6.75 -8.52
C ILE A 16 -7.44 -6.21 -7.96
N THR A 17 -7.55 -6.20 -6.63
CA THR A 17 -8.66 -5.55 -5.92
C THR A 17 -8.29 -4.09 -5.65
N THR A 18 -9.17 -3.19 -6.07
CA THR A 18 -9.03 -1.74 -5.85
C THR A 18 -10.20 -1.23 -5.02
N TYR A 19 -9.89 -0.55 -3.92
CA TYR A 19 -10.90 0.09 -3.09
C TYR A 19 -10.98 1.58 -3.41
N SER A 20 -12.20 2.12 -3.44
CA SER A 20 -12.39 3.57 -3.38
C SER A 20 -11.93 4.10 -2.03
N VAL A 21 -11.76 5.42 -1.91
CA VAL A 21 -11.44 6.03 -0.61
C VAL A 21 -12.53 5.71 0.42
N GLU A 22 -13.79 5.75 0.01
CA GLU A 22 -14.93 5.47 0.89
C GLU A 22 -14.89 4.03 1.41
N GLU A 23 -14.64 3.06 0.53
CA GLU A 23 -14.50 1.66 0.93
C GLU A 23 -13.29 1.47 1.86
N ALA A 24 -12.17 2.13 1.54
CA ALA A 24 -10.97 2.04 2.36
C ALA A 24 -11.19 2.67 3.76
N GLN A 25 -11.97 3.75 3.84
CA GLN A 25 -12.30 4.36 5.14
C GLN A 25 -13.08 3.40 6.04
N GLU A 26 -13.97 2.59 5.47
CA GLU A 26 -14.71 1.59 6.23
C GLU A 26 -13.79 0.48 6.79
N LEU A 27 -12.68 0.22 6.11
CA LEU A 27 -11.70 -0.79 6.53
C LEU A 27 -10.64 -0.25 7.49
N HIS A 28 -10.47 1.06 7.52
CA HIS A 28 -9.43 1.71 8.32
C HIS A 28 -9.65 1.48 9.82
N GLY A 29 -8.61 0.99 10.50
CA GLY A 29 -8.65 0.76 11.93
C GLY A 29 -9.23 -0.59 12.37
N ARG A 30 -9.65 -1.44 11.44
CA ARG A 30 -10.10 -2.80 11.78
C ARG A 30 -8.90 -3.68 12.12
N ASP A 31 -9.08 -4.56 13.11
CA ASP A 31 -8.00 -5.46 13.55
C ASP A 31 -7.57 -6.46 12.48
N ASP A 32 -8.46 -6.81 11.56
CA ASP A 32 -8.20 -7.76 10.48
C ASP A 32 -7.68 -7.09 9.20
N VAL A 33 -7.38 -5.79 9.27
CA VAL A 33 -6.91 -5.00 8.12
C VAL A 33 -5.66 -4.22 8.50
N GLN A 34 -4.65 -4.25 7.65
CA GLN A 34 -3.44 -3.45 7.80
C GLN A 34 -3.22 -2.60 6.57
N PHE A 35 -3.21 -1.29 6.74
CA PHE A 35 -2.80 -0.37 5.67
C PHE A 35 -1.28 -0.37 5.58
N VAL A 36 -0.77 -0.35 4.35
CA VAL A 36 0.67 -0.39 4.06
C VAL A 36 1.02 0.76 3.13
N ASP A 37 1.81 1.69 3.65
CA ASP A 37 2.29 2.85 2.91
C ASP A 37 3.61 2.49 2.22
N ILE A 38 3.62 2.48 0.88
CA ILE A 38 4.82 2.07 0.13
C ILE A 38 5.60 3.25 -0.45
N ARG A 39 5.28 4.49 -0.02
CA ARG A 39 5.96 5.70 -0.48
C ARG A 39 7.37 5.78 0.10
N ASP A 40 8.18 6.68 -0.46
CA ASP A 40 9.47 7.07 0.10
C ASP A 40 9.26 7.82 1.42
N VAL A 41 10.15 7.63 2.39
CA VAL A 41 10.02 8.26 3.71
C VAL A 41 9.92 9.78 3.64
N ARG A 42 10.56 10.41 2.66
CA ARG A 42 10.49 11.87 2.48
C ARG A 42 9.09 12.34 2.10
N GLU A 43 8.32 11.50 1.39
CA GLU A 43 6.91 11.81 1.09
C GLU A 43 6.08 11.81 2.37
N LEU A 44 6.32 10.86 3.28
CA LEU A 44 5.64 10.81 4.58
C LEU A 44 5.96 12.07 5.41
N GLU A 45 7.21 12.49 5.41
CA GLU A 45 7.65 13.67 6.15
C GLU A 45 7.04 14.95 5.61
N ARG A 46 6.93 15.06 4.29
CA ARG A 46 6.43 16.25 3.60
C ARG A 46 4.90 16.31 3.56
N GLU A 47 4.24 15.18 3.29
CA GLU A 47 2.81 15.16 2.99
C GLU A 47 1.95 14.64 4.14
N GLY A 48 2.54 13.96 5.12
CA GLY A 48 1.81 13.32 6.21
C GLY A 48 1.55 11.84 5.96
N ILE A 49 0.82 11.23 6.88
CA ILE A 49 0.56 9.79 6.91
C ILE A 49 -0.92 9.49 7.14
N ILE A 50 -1.30 8.24 6.88
CA ILE A 50 -2.57 7.69 7.34
C ILE A 50 -2.30 7.03 8.70
N PRO A 51 -2.99 7.43 9.79
CA PRO A 51 -2.75 6.85 11.11
C PRO A 51 -2.89 5.33 11.10
N GLY A 52 -1.93 4.63 11.72
CA GLY A 52 -1.92 3.18 11.81
C GLY A 52 -1.34 2.45 10.61
N ALA A 53 -1.03 3.15 9.52
CA ALA A 53 -0.41 2.53 8.36
C ALA A 53 1.03 2.10 8.68
N PHE A 54 1.39 0.91 8.21
CA PHE A 54 2.76 0.41 8.31
C PHE A 54 3.56 0.90 7.11
N HIS A 55 4.72 1.51 7.35
CA HIS A 55 5.58 1.99 6.26
C HIS A 55 6.47 0.86 5.75
N ALA A 56 6.25 0.46 4.51
CA ALA A 56 7.07 -0.53 3.81
C ALA A 56 7.50 0.06 2.47
N PRO A 57 8.67 0.72 2.41
CA PRO A 57 9.14 1.35 1.17
C PRO A 57 9.10 0.35 0.01
N ARG A 58 8.67 0.81 -1.16
CA ARG A 58 8.48 -0.08 -2.32
C ARG A 58 9.68 -1.00 -2.59
N GLY A 59 10.89 -0.49 -2.42
CA GLY A 59 12.12 -1.25 -2.68
C GLY A 59 12.37 -2.42 -1.74
N MET A 60 11.70 -2.46 -0.59
CA MET A 60 11.86 -3.55 0.40
C MET A 60 10.66 -4.49 0.47
N LEU A 61 9.59 -4.17 -0.25
CA LEU A 61 8.30 -4.82 -0.03
C LEU A 61 8.34 -6.34 -0.20
N GLU A 62 8.84 -6.84 -1.32
CA GLU A 62 8.90 -8.28 -1.58
C GLU A 62 9.74 -9.01 -0.53
N PHE A 63 10.87 -8.39 -0.13
CA PHE A 63 11.78 -8.98 0.85
C PHE A 63 11.16 -9.06 2.24
N TRP A 64 10.33 -8.09 2.60
CA TRP A 64 9.65 -8.06 3.90
C TRP A 64 8.45 -9.00 3.94
N VAL A 65 7.81 -9.22 2.80
CA VAL A 65 6.62 -10.08 2.69
C VAL A 65 6.96 -11.56 2.64
N ASP A 66 8.04 -11.93 1.96
CA ASP A 66 8.42 -13.33 1.76
C ASP A 66 8.96 -13.95 3.06
N PRO A 67 8.28 -14.98 3.62
CA PRO A 67 8.72 -15.62 4.85
C PRO A 67 10.06 -16.34 4.72
N ASP A 68 10.49 -16.66 3.52
CA ASP A 68 11.78 -17.32 3.27
C ASP A 68 12.91 -16.31 3.07
N SER A 69 12.59 -15.01 2.99
CA SER A 69 13.59 -13.96 2.89
C SER A 69 14.26 -13.71 4.23
N PRO A 70 15.58 -13.43 4.27
CA PRO A 70 16.26 -13.05 5.51
C PRO A 70 15.76 -11.72 6.09
N TYR A 71 15.01 -10.94 5.31
CA TYR A 71 14.46 -9.63 5.73
C TYR A 71 12.98 -9.68 6.09
N HIS A 72 12.39 -10.86 6.16
CA HIS A 72 10.95 -11.01 6.44
C HIS A 72 10.51 -10.25 7.70
N LYS A 73 9.38 -9.54 7.59
CA LYS A 73 8.71 -8.89 8.71
C LYS A 73 7.50 -9.73 9.12
N PRO A 74 7.41 -10.17 10.39
CA PRO A 74 6.32 -11.05 10.85
C PRO A 74 4.91 -10.50 10.62
N LEU A 75 4.74 -9.19 10.55
CA LEU A 75 3.46 -8.56 10.24
C LEU A 75 2.84 -9.16 8.98
N PHE A 76 3.64 -9.38 7.93
CA PHE A 76 3.12 -9.88 6.66
C PHE A 76 2.76 -11.37 6.67
N GLY A 77 3.10 -12.08 7.74
CA GLY A 77 2.67 -13.46 7.96
C GLY A 77 1.35 -13.57 8.72
N GLN A 78 0.79 -12.46 9.18
CA GLN A 78 -0.48 -12.46 9.90
C GLN A 78 -1.65 -12.64 8.93
N ASP A 79 -2.74 -13.24 9.40
CA ASP A 79 -3.96 -13.41 8.60
C ASP A 79 -4.75 -12.10 8.60
N LYS A 80 -4.30 -11.16 7.78
CA LYS A 80 -4.92 -9.85 7.61
C LYS A 80 -5.09 -9.53 6.14
N ARG A 81 -6.01 -8.63 5.85
CA ARG A 81 -6.09 -7.99 4.55
C ARG A 81 -5.10 -6.83 4.52
N PHE A 82 -4.20 -6.84 3.56
CA PHE A 82 -3.23 -5.75 3.41
C PHE A 82 -3.72 -4.79 2.33
N VAL A 83 -3.85 -3.52 2.69
CA VAL A 83 -4.32 -2.46 1.79
C VAL A 83 -3.15 -1.52 1.54
N LEU A 84 -2.58 -1.61 0.34
CA LEU A 84 -1.42 -0.83 -0.07
C LEU A 84 -1.86 0.53 -0.60
N PHE A 85 -1.01 1.53 -0.41
CA PHE A 85 -1.21 2.82 -1.09
C PHE A 85 0.13 3.51 -1.34
N CYS A 86 0.14 4.33 -2.37
CA CYS A 86 1.22 5.25 -2.66
C CYS A 86 0.63 6.66 -2.78
N ALA A 87 1.27 7.58 -3.49
CA ALA A 87 0.76 8.94 -3.61
C ALA A 87 -0.48 9.02 -4.51
N ALA A 88 -0.43 8.40 -5.71
CA ALA A 88 -1.46 8.55 -6.75
C ALA A 88 -2.02 7.23 -7.29
N GLY A 89 -1.45 6.09 -6.94
CA GLY A 89 -2.01 4.78 -7.28
C GLY A 89 -1.23 3.91 -8.26
N TRP A 90 -0.25 4.42 -8.98
CA TRP A 90 0.49 3.62 -9.96
C TRP A 90 1.47 2.64 -9.31
N ARG A 91 2.28 3.13 -8.36
CA ARG A 91 3.22 2.27 -7.64
C ARG A 91 2.49 1.18 -6.87
N SER A 92 1.37 1.53 -6.23
CA SER A 92 0.60 0.57 -5.45
C SER A 92 -0.13 -0.45 -6.31
N ALA A 93 -0.56 -0.07 -7.52
CA ALA A 93 -1.13 -1.03 -8.47
C ALA A 93 -0.11 -2.11 -8.82
N LEU A 94 1.10 -1.70 -9.21
CA LEU A 94 2.18 -2.64 -9.53
C LEU A 94 2.59 -3.49 -8.33
N ALA A 95 2.67 -2.87 -7.16
CA ALA A 95 3.04 -3.58 -5.93
C ALA A 95 1.99 -4.61 -5.53
N THR A 96 0.71 -4.26 -5.62
CA THR A 96 -0.39 -5.18 -5.31
C THR A 96 -0.37 -6.39 -6.24
N ARG A 97 -0.16 -6.16 -7.52
CA ARG A 97 -0.01 -7.25 -8.50
C ARG A 97 1.15 -8.16 -8.15
N THR A 98 2.30 -7.57 -7.81
CA THR A 98 3.49 -8.33 -7.44
C THR A 98 3.23 -9.21 -6.21
N LEU A 99 2.63 -8.66 -5.15
CA LEU A 99 2.34 -9.44 -3.95
C LEU A 99 1.30 -10.54 -4.21
N GLN A 100 0.31 -10.26 -5.04
CA GLN A 100 -0.67 -11.26 -5.45
C GLN A 100 -0.01 -12.41 -6.19
N ASP A 101 0.90 -12.10 -7.11
CA ASP A 101 1.66 -13.11 -7.85
C ASP A 101 2.57 -13.93 -6.94
N MET A 102 3.04 -13.35 -5.83
CA MET A 102 3.83 -14.06 -4.81
C MET A 102 2.98 -14.99 -3.96
N GLY A 103 1.65 -14.89 -4.01
CA GLY A 103 0.74 -15.73 -3.24
C GLY A 103 0.06 -15.05 -2.06
N LEU A 104 0.18 -13.74 -1.91
CA LEU A 104 -0.53 -12.99 -0.86
C LEU A 104 -1.94 -12.70 -1.36
N ASP A 105 -2.91 -13.54 -0.96
CA ASP A 105 -4.26 -13.51 -1.53
C ASP A 105 -5.09 -12.31 -1.07
N LYS A 106 -4.96 -11.91 0.19
CA LYS A 106 -5.75 -10.82 0.77
C LYS A 106 -4.99 -9.51 0.65
N VAL A 107 -4.80 -9.04 -0.57
CA VAL A 107 -4.10 -7.79 -0.86
C VAL A 107 -4.90 -6.94 -1.82
N ALA A 108 -4.90 -5.62 -1.59
CA ALA A 108 -5.63 -4.64 -2.39
C ALA A 108 -4.87 -3.31 -2.35
N HIS A 109 -5.35 -2.32 -3.11
CA HIS A 109 -4.83 -0.97 -2.98
C HIS A 109 -5.94 0.06 -3.03
N ILE A 110 -5.60 1.31 -2.70
CA ILE A 110 -6.55 2.43 -2.66
C ILE A 110 -6.43 3.22 -3.97
N GLU A 111 -7.57 3.38 -4.66
CA GLU A 111 -7.65 4.20 -5.87
C GLU A 111 -7.29 5.65 -5.56
N GLY A 112 -6.38 6.21 -6.36
CA GLY A 112 -5.91 7.58 -6.17
C GLY A 112 -4.96 7.78 -4.99
N GLY A 113 -4.71 6.75 -4.21
CA GLY A 113 -3.72 6.73 -3.13
C GLY A 113 -3.91 7.76 -2.04
N TYR A 114 -2.80 8.16 -1.42
CA TYR A 114 -2.80 9.12 -0.32
C TYR A 114 -3.39 10.48 -0.73
N SER A 115 -3.12 10.92 -1.97
CA SER A 115 -3.64 12.20 -2.46
C SER A 115 -5.17 12.23 -2.47
N ALA A 116 -5.80 11.17 -2.98
CA ALA A 116 -7.27 11.08 -2.98
C ALA A 116 -7.84 10.93 -1.56
N TRP A 117 -7.18 10.16 -0.71
CA TRP A 117 -7.56 9.98 0.69
C TRP A 117 -7.60 11.32 1.41
N LYS A 118 -6.54 12.10 1.30
CA LYS A 118 -6.41 13.41 1.94
C LYS A 118 -7.41 14.42 1.38
N GLU A 119 -7.57 14.45 0.07
CA GLU A 119 -8.49 15.37 -0.62
C GLU A 119 -9.93 15.15 -0.19
N LYS A 120 -10.32 13.92 0.07
CA LYS A 120 -11.68 13.58 0.53
C LYS A 120 -11.87 13.76 2.03
N GLY A 121 -10.88 14.27 2.73
CA GLY A 121 -10.98 14.57 4.15
C GLY A 121 -10.88 13.36 5.08
N ALA A 122 -10.40 12.22 4.58
CA ALA A 122 -10.16 11.06 5.41
C ALA A 122 -9.01 11.31 6.41
N PRO A 123 -8.93 10.55 7.52
CA PRO A 123 -7.97 10.85 8.59
C PRO A 123 -6.52 10.84 8.14
N THR A 124 -5.80 11.92 8.44
CA THR A 124 -4.36 12.03 8.22
C THR A 124 -3.70 12.58 9.47
N ALA A 125 -2.39 12.42 9.56
CA ALA A 125 -1.59 12.98 10.66
C ALA A 125 -0.21 13.33 10.13
N ASP A 126 0.54 14.12 10.90
CA ASP A 126 1.94 14.34 10.60
C ASP A 126 2.73 13.08 10.94
N LYS A 127 3.80 12.84 10.17
CA LYS A 127 4.70 11.73 10.49
C LYS A 127 5.37 12.00 11.83
N PRO A 128 5.30 11.06 12.82
CA PRO A 128 5.97 11.25 14.10
C PRO A 128 7.48 11.42 13.90
N ARG A 129 8.06 12.41 14.58
CA ARG A 129 9.51 12.60 14.58
C ARG A 129 10.15 11.61 15.53
N LYS A 130 11.31 11.10 15.15
CA LYS A 130 12.14 10.34 16.07
C LYS A 130 12.65 11.30 17.15
N ALA A 131 12.49 10.90 18.38
CA ALA A 131 13.01 11.66 19.52
C ALA A 131 14.55 11.67 19.51
#